data_6ef35f7058130e6917a537ca22dd8f24
#
_entry.id   6ef35f7058130e6917a537ca22dd8f24
#
_cell.length_a   1.000
_cell.length_b   1.000
_cell.length_c   1.000
_cell.angle_alpha   90.00
_cell.angle_beta   90.00
_cell.angle_gamma   90.00
#
_symmetry.space_group_name_H-M   'P 1'
#
loop_
_entity.id
_entity.type
_entity.pdbx_description
1 polymer ?
#
loop_
_entity_poly.entity_id
_entity_poly.type
_entity_poly.pdbx_seq_one_letter_code
_entity_poly.pdbx_strand_id
1 'polypeptide(L)'
;MKKLSLILFSIIILITFSFTHSSEKDVAKGKARIIDGDTIAIKYEKIRFGGINSPERNEIGYKLAKDKLIEKIANSIVTCVREKNKDKYRRTVAECFINGESLSSFMVKNGYACDYIYYSKGKYTKEQKYAKANKLGVWKMKYNTSWENKCRKK
;
A
#
# COMPACT_ATOMS: atom_id res chain seq x y z
N MET A 1 1.51 -60.68 -17.23
CA MET A 1 1.87 -59.36 -17.82
C MET A 1 0.78 -58.30 -17.67
N LYS A 2 -0.53 -58.61 -17.74
CA LYS A 2 -1.62 -57.61 -17.63
C LYS A 2 -1.80 -56.96 -16.25
N LYS A 3 -1.45 -57.65 -15.14
CA LYS A 3 -1.57 -57.12 -13.74
C LYS A 3 -0.51 -56.07 -13.41
N LEU A 4 0.66 -56.11 -14.00
CA LEU A 4 1.76 -55.15 -13.75
C LEU A 4 1.49 -53.79 -14.39
N SER A 5 0.81 -53.78 -15.55
CA SER A 5 0.42 -52.56 -16.27
C SER A 5 -0.64 -51.73 -15.54
N LEU A 6 -1.57 -52.37 -14.83
CA LEU A 6 -2.62 -51.70 -14.04
C LEU A 6 -2.07 -51.02 -12.78
N ILE A 7 -1.03 -51.57 -12.16
CA ILE A 7 -0.38 -50.99 -10.98
C ILE A 7 0.42 -49.74 -11.35
N LEU A 8 1.12 -49.77 -12.47
CA LEU A 8 1.86 -48.60 -12.98
C LEU A 8 0.95 -47.44 -13.39
N PHE A 9 -0.24 -47.72 -13.92
CA PHE A 9 -1.22 -46.67 -14.28
C PHE A 9 -1.85 -46.02 -13.03
N SER A 10 -2.04 -46.76 -11.94
CA SER A 10 -2.56 -46.26 -10.67
C SER A 10 -1.54 -45.33 -9.96
N ILE A 11 -0.25 -45.59 -10.05
CA ILE A 11 0.81 -44.80 -9.43
C ILE A 11 0.99 -43.45 -10.15
N ILE A 12 0.81 -43.41 -11.48
CA ILE A 12 0.93 -42.17 -12.27
C ILE A 12 -0.22 -41.16 -11.93
N ILE A 13 -1.41 -41.66 -11.63
CA ILE A 13 -2.55 -40.76 -11.25
C ILE A 13 -2.37 -40.14 -9.89
N LEU A 14 -1.62 -40.74 -8.97
CA LEU A 14 -1.35 -40.22 -7.63
C LEU A 14 -0.32 -39.09 -7.59
N ILE A 15 0.50 -38.91 -8.63
CA ILE A 15 1.59 -37.93 -8.65
C ILE A 15 1.13 -36.56 -9.20
N THR A 16 -0.04 -36.45 -9.84
CA THR A 16 -0.49 -35.21 -10.49
C THR A 16 -1.34 -34.30 -9.59
N PHE A 17 -1.61 -34.66 -8.35
CA PHE A 17 -2.28 -33.78 -7.40
C PHE A 17 -1.25 -32.94 -6.65
N SER A 18 -0.42 -32.18 -7.39
CA SER A 18 0.34 -31.07 -6.83
C SER A 18 -0.66 -30.01 -6.40
N PHE A 19 -0.99 -29.95 -5.14
CA PHE A 19 -1.69 -28.84 -4.51
C PHE A 19 -0.83 -27.61 -4.71
N THR A 20 -1.13 -26.79 -5.72
CA THR A 20 -0.66 -25.42 -5.77
C THR A 20 -1.35 -24.67 -4.64
N HIS A 21 -0.73 -24.66 -3.48
CA HIS A 21 -1.14 -23.82 -2.35
C HIS A 21 -0.89 -22.37 -2.76
N SER A 22 -1.83 -21.79 -3.48
CA SER A 22 -1.87 -20.34 -3.68
C SER A 22 -2.01 -19.72 -2.30
N SER A 23 -0.96 -19.09 -1.80
CA SER A 23 -1.04 -18.28 -0.58
C SER A 23 -2.11 -17.20 -0.82
N GLU A 24 -3.30 -17.41 -0.27
CA GLU A 24 -4.36 -16.43 -0.32
C GLU A 24 -3.85 -15.14 0.35
N LYS A 25 -3.76 -14.07 -0.44
CA LYS A 25 -3.31 -12.78 0.08
C LYS A 25 -4.31 -12.31 1.12
N ASP A 26 -3.83 -11.99 2.32
CA ASP A 26 -4.65 -11.43 3.38
C ASP A 26 -5.13 -10.02 2.98
N VAL A 27 -6.41 -9.88 2.66
CA VAL A 27 -6.97 -8.70 1.99
C VAL A 27 -8.10 -8.09 2.83
N ALA A 28 -8.04 -6.77 3.03
CA ALA A 28 -9.19 -5.98 3.46
C ALA A 28 -9.85 -5.31 2.23
N LYS A 29 -11.18 -5.39 2.11
CA LYS A 29 -11.91 -4.81 0.99
C LYS A 29 -13.20 -4.13 1.46
N GLY A 30 -13.43 -2.90 0.99
CA GLY A 30 -14.66 -2.17 1.34
C GLY A 30 -14.58 -0.69 1.05
N LYS A 31 -15.67 0.04 1.39
CA LYS A 31 -15.66 1.51 1.45
C LYS A 31 -14.74 1.97 2.56
N ALA A 32 -13.95 2.99 2.30
CA ALA A 32 -12.97 3.51 3.25
C ALA A 32 -13.40 4.87 3.80
N ARG A 33 -13.23 5.05 5.11
CA ARG A 33 -13.26 6.36 5.76
C ARG A 33 -11.82 6.86 5.90
N ILE A 34 -11.54 8.05 5.38
CA ILE A 34 -10.20 8.64 5.38
C ILE A 34 -9.92 9.28 6.75
N ILE A 35 -8.81 8.90 7.37
CA ILE A 35 -8.35 9.46 8.66
C ILE A 35 -7.41 10.61 8.39
N ASP A 36 -6.37 10.38 7.58
CA ASP A 36 -5.38 11.35 7.12
C ASP A 36 -4.84 10.95 5.74
N GLY A 37 -3.76 11.59 5.27
CA GLY A 37 -3.23 11.36 3.92
C GLY A 37 -2.55 10.01 3.69
N ASP A 38 -2.35 9.20 4.71
CA ASP A 38 -1.75 7.86 4.57
C ASP A 38 -2.41 6.80 5.48
N THR A 39 -3.57 7.12 6.03
CA THR A 39 -4.31 6.22 6.92
C THR A 39 -5.80 6.27 6.61
N ILE A 40 -6.38 5.10 6.41
CA ILE A 40 -7.83 4.91 6.19
C ILE A 40 -8.40 3.94 7.22
N ALA A 41 -9.72 3.85 7.27
CA ALA A 41 -10.41 2.77 7.97
C ALA A 41 -11.41 2.08 7.05
N ILE A 42 -11.34 0.75 6.98
CA ILE A 42 -12.32 -0.11 6.32
C ILE A 42 -13.06 -0.86 7.44
N LYS A 43 -14.38 -0.63 7.58
CA LYS A 43 -15.15 -1.08 8.75
C LYS A 43 -14.47 -0.58 10.04
N TYR A 44 -14.02 -1.46 10.93
CA TYR A 44 -13.37 -1.12 12.21
C TYR A 44 -11.84 -1.16 12.15
N GLU A 45 -11.26 -1.57 11.02
CA GLU A 45 -9.83 -1.74 10.88
C GLU A 45 -9.17 -0.46 10.38
N LYS A 46 -8.21 0.08 11.16
CA LYS A 46 -7.33 1.17 10.73
C LYS A 46 -6.16 0.59 9.95
N ILE A 47 -5.98 1.10 8.73
CA ILE A 47 -4.98 0.64 7.78
C ILE A 47 -4.08 1.82 7.41
N ARG A 48 -2.78 1.68 7.70
CA ARG A 48 -1.75 2.61 7.29
C ARG A 48 -1.15 2.18 5.96
N PHE A 49 -1.02 3.09 5.03
CA PHE A 49 -0.35 2.81 3.77
C PHE A 49 1.14 2.55 3.99
N GLY A 50 1.61 1.39 3.50
CA GLY A 50 2.99 0.97 3.65
C GLY A 50 3.98 1.87 2.88
N GLY A 51 5.11 2.17 3.51
CA GLY A 51 6.25 2.80 2.86
C GLY A 51 6.12 4.28 2.47
N ILE A 52 5.05 4.97 2.86
CA ILE A 52 4.89 6.41 2.62
C ILE A 52 4.67 7.18 3.92
N ASN A 53 4.85 8.50 3.88
CA ASN A 53 4.52 9.40 4.98
C ASN A 53 3.89 10.69 4.45
N SER A 54 2.63 10.94 4.80
CA SER A 54 1.96 12.21 4.51
C SER A 54 2.22 13.24 5.62
N PRO A 55 2.00 14.54 5.37
CA PRO A 55 2.05 15.55 6.42
C PRO A 55 1.06 15.27 7.54
N GLU A 56 1.51 15.41 8.78
CA GLU A 56 0.71 15.25 9.99
C GLU A 56 -0.18 16.49 10.24
N ARG A 57 -1.19 16.37 11.15
CA ARG A 57 -2.23 17.38 11.39
C ARG A 57 -1.71 18.83 11.55
N ASN A 58 -0.53 19.00 12.13
CA ASN A 58 0.07 20.32 12.38
C ASN A 58 1.13 20.70 11.36
N GLU A 59 1.22 19.97 10.26
CA GLU A 59 2.20 20.21 9.19
C GLU A 59 1.55 20.81 7.96
N ILE A 60 2.32 21.66 7.26
CA ILE A 60 1.91 22.24 5.98
C ILE A 60 1.65 21.10 4.99
N GLY A 61 0.49 21.14 4.34
CA GLY A 61 0.08 20.12 3.37
C GLY A 61 -0.83 19.03 3.94
N TYR A 62 -1.05 18.95 5.27
CA TYR A 62 -1.96 17.97 5.88
C TYR A 62 -3.34 17.96 5.23
N LYS A 63 -3.99 19.15 5.21
CA LYS A 63 -5.33 19.26 4.64
C LYS A 63 -5.36 18.89 3.17
N LEU A 64 -4.37 19.37 2.39
CA LEU A 64 -4.24 19.03 0.98
C LEU A 64 -4.13 17.51 0.78
N ALA A 65 -3.23 16.83 1.48
CA ALA A 65 -3.02 15.39 1.35
C ALA A 65 -4.30 14.61 1.67
N LYS A 66 -4.97 14.95 2.76
CA LYS A 66 -6.23 14.32 3.18
C LYS A 66 -7.34 14.55 2.16
N ASP A 67 -7.55 15.78 1.71
CA ASP A 67 -8.61 16.13 0.75
C ASP A 67 -8.40 15.42 -0.59
N LYS A 68 -7.13 15.35 -1.05
CA LYS A 68 -6.80 14.66 -2.31
C LYS A 68 -6.97 13.14 -2.22
N LEU A 69 -6.75 12.55 -1.05
CA LEU A 69 -7.07 11.15 -0.84
C LEU A 69 -8.60 10.91 -0.81
N ILE A 70 -9.37 11.83 -0.19
CA ILE A 70 -10.84 11.79 -0.22
C ILE A 70 -11.34 11.86 -1.67
N GLU A 71 -10.87 12.81 -2.46
CA GLU A 71 -11.22 12.95 -3.88
C GLU A 71 -10.87 11.68 -4.67
N LYS A 72 -9.66 11.12 -4.47
CA LYS A 72 -9.21 9.92 -5.17
C LYS A 72 -10.05 8.70 -4.85
N ILE A 73 -10.39 8.51 -3.59
CA ILE A 73 -11.19 7.35 -3.14
C ILE A 73 -12.66 7.56 -3.49
N ALA A 74 -13.21 8.75 -3.26
CA ALA A 74 -14.62 9.06 -3.46
C ALA A 74 -15.54 7.94 -2.95
N ASN A 75 -16.38 7.37 -3.81
CA ASN A 75 -17.27 6.25 -3.51
C ASN A 75 -16.71 4.86 -3.88
N SER A 76 -15.44 4.79 -4.27
CA SER A 76 -14.83 3.56 -4.75
C SER A 76 -14.66 2.51 -3.63
N ILE A 77 -14.61 1.25 -4.04
CA ILE A 77 -14.19 0.16 -3.15
C ILE A 77 -12.67 0.11 -3.14
N VAL A 78 -12.08 0.20 -1.95
CA VAL A 78 -10.64 0.06 -1.72
C VAL A 78 -10.34 -1.40 -1.42
N THR A 79 -9.27 -1.91 -2.03
CA THR A 79 -8.72 -3.24 -1.76
C THR A 79 -7.31 -3.08 -1.21
N CYS A 80 -7.07 -3.57 0.01
CA CYS A 80 -5.77 -3.46 0.71
C CYS A 80 -5.18 -4.85 0.93
N VAL A 81 -4.00 -5.09 0.40
CA VAL A 81 -3.19 -6.30 0.67
C VAL A 81 -2.37 -6.03 1.91
N ARG A 82 -2.65 -6.76 3.01
CA ARG A 82 -1.97 -6.55 4.29
C ARG A 82 -0.52 -7.02 4.24
N GLU A 83 0.36 -6.28 4.90
CA GLU A 83 1.70 -6.72 5.21
C GLU A 83 1.68 -7.68 6.41
N LYS A 84 2.68 -8.56 6.48
CA LYS A 84 2.77 -9.56 7.56
C LYS A 84 2.85 -8.94 8.95
N ASN A 85 3.51 -7.80 9.08
CA ASN A 85 3.78 -7.15 10.36
C ASN A 85 2.95 -5.89 10.54
N LYS A 86 2.46 -5.66 11.75
CA LYS A 86 1.86 -4.40 12.17
C LYS A 86 2.96 -3.37 12.48
N ASP A 87 2.60 -2.09 12.44
CA ASP A 87 3.51 -1.03 12.88
C ASP A 87 3.66 -0.99 14.41
N LYS A 88 4.54 -0.09 14.90
CA LYS A 88 4.78 0.11 16.34
C LYS A 88 3.54 0.55 17.14
N TYR A 89 2.52 1.07 16.47
CA TYR A 89 1.23 1.45 17.07
C TYR A 89 0.16 0.36 16.90
N ARG A 90 0.57 -0.84 16.47
CA ARG A 90 -0.30 -2.00 16.22
C ARG A 90 -1.34 -1.77 15.12
N ARG A 91 -1.13 -0.79 14.22
CA ARG A 91 -1.97 -0.60 13.04
C ARG A 91 -1.62 -1.64 11.99
N THR A 92 -2.61 -2.09 11.23
CA THR A 92 -2.37 -2.87 10.02
C THR A 92 -1.64 -2.00 9.01
N VAL A 93 -0.55 -2.50 8.45
CA VAL A 93 0.14 -1.89 7.31
C VAL A 93 -0.29 -2.64 6.06
N ALA A 94 -0.59 -1.90 4.99
CA ALA A 94 -1.03 -2.51 3.74
C ALA A 94 -0.69 -1.66 2.52
N GLU A 95 -0.57 -2.32 1.37
CA GLU A 95 -0.65 -1.69 0.06
C GLU A 95 -2.10 -1.66 -0.39
N CYS A 96 -2.65 -0.48 -0.62
CA CYS A 96 -4.07 -0.28 -0.96
C CYS A 96 -4.24 0.18 -2.40
N PHE A 97 -5.33 -0.29 -3.03
CA PHE A 97 -5.59 -0.09 -4.44
C PHE A 97 -7.03 0.33 -4.71
N ILE A 98 -7.22 1.12 -5.78
CA ILE A 98 -8.49 1.36 -6.44
C ILE A 98 -8.31 1.03 -7.92
N ASN A 99 -9.13 0.12 -8.46
CA ASN A 99 -9.07 -0.30 -9.87
C ASN A 99 -7.65 -0.70 -10.33
N GLY A 100 -6.89 -1.34 -9.43
CA GLY A 100 -5.51 -1.76 -9.69
C GLY A 100 -4.44 -0.68 -9.52
N GLU A 101 -4.81 0.60 -9.31
CA GLU A 101 -3.87 1.68 -9.05
C GLU A 101 -3.51 1.77 -7.56
N SER A 102 -2.23 1.79 -7.23
CA SER A 102 -1.73 1.95 -5.86
C SER A 102 -2.02 3.34 -5.32
N LEU A 103 -2.68 3.42 -4.16
CA LEU A 103 -2.92 4.66 -3.45
C LEU A 103 -1.61 5.27 -2.91
N SER A 104 -0.67 4.44 -2.46
CA SER A 104 0.65 4.91 -2.03
C SER A 104 1.41 5.59 -3.18
N SER A 105 1.46 4.95 -4.35
CA SER A 105 2.09 5.52 -5.55
C SER A 105 1.40 6.82 -5.98
N PHE A 106 0.07 6.86 -6.00
CA PHE A 106 -0.70 8.07 -6.30
C PHE A 106 -0.34 9.23 -5.36
N MET A 107 -0.30 8.97 -4.04
CA MET A 107 -0.01 10.01 -3.05
C MET A 107 1.41 10.57 -3.21
N VAL A 108 2.40 9.71 -3.44
CA VAL A 108 3.80 10.15 -3.63
C VAL A 108 4.00 10.85 -4.96
N LYS A 109 3.45 10.31 -6.06
CA LYS A 109 3.60 10.87 -7.41
C LYS A 109 3.03 12.27 -7.55
N ASN A 110 1.95 12.56 -6.82
CA ASN A 110 1.30 13.87 -6.83
C ASN A 110 1.82 14.81 -5.72
N GLY A 111 2.81 14.39 -4.94
CA GLY A 111 3.43 15.20 -3.89
C GLY A 111 2.57 15.38 -2.64
N TYR A 112 1.64 14.47 -2.36
CA TYR A 112 0.79 14.47 -1.15
C TYR A 112 1.38 13.65 -0.02
N ALA A 113 2.38 12.83 -0.32
CA ALA A 113 3.20 12.08 0.63
C ALA A 113 4.64 11.99 0.14
N CYS A 114 5.56 11.62 1.00
CA CYS A 114 6.92 11.28 0.62
C CYS A 114 7.18 9.78 0.70
N ASP A 115 8.17 9.31 -0.07
CA ASP A 115 8.71 7.96 0.02
C ASP A 115 9.41 7.80 1.38
N TYR A 116 8.87 6.94 2.26
CA TYR A 116 9.49 6.64 3.55
C TYR A 116 10.52 5.53 3.35
N ILE A 117 11.69 5.92 2.88
CA ILE A 117 12.73 5.05 2.32
C ILE A 117 13.10 3.88 3.24
N TYR A 118 13.12 4.11 4.57
CA TYR A 118 13.44 3.06 5.53
C TYR A 118 12.48 1.86 5.44
N TYR A 119 11.19 2.11 5.23
CA TYR A 119 10.16 1.07 5.13
C TYR A 119 9.87 0.65 3.68
N SER A 120 9.82 1.59 2.76
CA SER A 120 9.54 1.32 1.34
C SER A 120 10.69 0.62 0.62
N LYS A 121 11.93 0.74 1.16
CA LYS A 121 13.18 0.34 0.48
C LYS A 121 13.36 1.06 -0.87
N GLY A 122 12.83 2.27 -0.98
CA GLY A 122 12.91 3.09 -2.19
C GLY A 122 11.88 2.76 -3.26
N LYS A 123 10.84 2.01 -2.92
CA LYS A 123 9.76 1.60 -3.85
C LYS A 123 9.13 2.78 -4.60
N TYR A 124 9.00 3.94 -3.94
CA TYR A 124 8.34 5.13 -4.50
C TYR A 124 9.33 6.26 -4.85
N THR A 125 10.63 5.95 -4.93
CA THR A 125 11.68 6.96 -5.18
C THR A 125 11.51 7.66 -6.55
N LYS A 126 11.04 6.94 -7.58
CA LYS A 126 10.80 7.51 -8.92
C LYS A 126 9.65 8.50 -8.88
N GLU A 127 8.55 8.14 -8.25
CA GLU A 127 7.36 8.98 -8.04
C GLU A 127 7.72 10.25 -7.26
N GLN A 128 8.50 10.13 -6.20
CA GLN A 128 8.94 11.28 -5.41
C GLN A 128 9.86 12.22 -6.21
N LYS A 129 10.80 11.68 -6.98
CA LYS A 129 11.65 12.49 -7.85
C LYS A 129 10.82 13.26 -8.87
N TYR A 130 9.82 12.61 -9.47
CA TYR A 130 8.89 13.25 -10.38
C TYR A 130 8.11 14.38 -9.70
N ALA A 131 7.52 14.13 -8.53
CA ALA A 131 6.75 15.12 -7.79
C ALA A 131 7.61 16.35 -7.42
N LYS A 132 8.86 16.15 -6.98
CA LYS A 132 9.80 17.23 -6.64
C LYS A 132 10.19 18.05 -7.87
N ALA A 133 10.58 17.39 -8.97
CA ALA A 133 11.00 18.07 -10.20
C ALA A 133 9.88 18.95 -10.78
N ASN A 134 8.62 18.50 -10.67
CA ASN A 134 7.46 19.23 -11.15
C ASN A 134 6.79 20.12 -10.08
N LYS A 135 7.38 20.24 -8.88
CA LYS A 135 6.85 21.04 -7.77
C LYS A 135 5.38 20.73 -7.45
N LEU A 136 5.02 19.45 -7.40
CA LEU A 136 3.64 19.01 -7.15
C LEU A 136 3.30 18.98 -5.66
N GLY A 137 2.02 19.17 -5.36
CA GLY A 137 1.49 19.03 -4.00
C GLY A 137 2.26 19.86 -2.96
N VAL A 138 2.76 19.22 -1.93
CA VAL A 138 3.53 19.86 -0.85
C VAL A 138 4.86 20.43 -1.34
N TRP A 139 5.45 19.87 -2.41
CA TRP A 139 6.74 20.33 -2.94
C TRP A 139 6.72 21.72 -3.57
N LYS A 140 5.56 22.27 -3.91
CA LYS A 140 5.41 23.68 -4.35
C LYS A 140 5.17 24.63 -3.19
N MET A 141 4.88 24.13 -1.98
CA MET A 141 4.59 24.93 -0.80
C MET A 141 5.87 25.25 -0.05
N LYS A 142 5.84 26.28 0.83
CA LYS A 142 6.89 26.52 1.81
C LYS A 142 6.76 25.46 2.91
N TYR A 143 7.12 24.21 2.61
CA TYR A 143 7.00 23.09 3.54
C TYR A 143 8.11 23.09 4.59
N ASN A 144 7.81 22.46 5.72
CA ASN A 144 8.79 22.26 6.77
C ASN A 144 9.74 21.12 6.39
N THR A 145 11.04 21.41 6.30
CA THR A 145 12.10 20.41 6.03
C THR A 145 12.09 19.27 7.05
N SER A 146 11.54 19.49 8.25
CA SER A 146 11.41 18.42 9.26
C SER A 146 10.52 17.28 8.78
N TRP A 147 9.44 17.56 8.04
CA TRP A 147 8.60 16.53 7.45
C TRP A 147 9.37 15.70 6.41
N GLU A 148 10.09 16.34 5.49
CA GLU A 148 10.93 15.63 4.52
C GLU A 148 12.01 14.79 5.21
N ASN A 149 12.62 15.31 6.27
CA ASN A 149 13.62 14.59 7.03
C ASN A 149 13.07 13.33 7.71
N LYS A 150 11.79 13.33 8.15
CA LYS A 150 11.15 12.12 8.69
C LYS A 150 11.12 10.98 7.66
N CYS A 151 11.00 11.30 6.38
CA CYS A 151 10.96 10.30 5.31
C CYS A 151 12.30 9.63 5.03
N ARG A 152 13.40 10.23 5.46
CA ARG A 152 14.77 9.71 5.31
C ARG A 152 15.29 9.00 6.55
N LYS A 153 14.67 9.22 7.71
CA LYS A 153 15.12 8.65 8.99
C LYS A 153 14.58 7.24 9.21
N LYS A 154 15.36 6.50 10.01
CA LYS A 154 14.99 5.22 10.58
C LYS A 154 13.92 5.38 11.67
#